data_c3e574aac93b0af1f53b60843b0cd22c
#
_entry.id   c3e574aac93b0af1f53b60843b0cd22c
#
_cell.length_a   1.000
_cell.length_b   1.000
_cell.length_c   1.000
_cell.angle_alpha   90.00
_cell.angle_beta   90.00
_cell.angle_gamma   90.00
#
_symmetry.space_group_name_H-M   'P 1'
#
loop_
_entity.id
_entity.type
_entity.pdbx_description
1 polymer ?
#
loop_
_entity_poly.entity_id
_entity_poly.type
_entity_poly.pdbx_seq_one_letter_code
_entity_poly.pdbx_strand_id
1 'polypeptide(L)'
;SIDTWLSDTMIIYNSFPSLKNRDLIRREREGMVSVSDVRVLSKDEIMDIFLIAMRRARKMFGDHAFRKSYGNMRRRPINKCLFETWGVLLGNMSDMDFTKLFVHRNQFMDDYSKLLDDEKFIIAISRDSMRPSSVALRYIKLEYIIKKYTL
;
A
#
# COMPACT_ATOMS: atom_id res chain seq x y z
N SER A 1 -16.93 -3.55 -5.42
CA SER A 1 -15.94 -3.72 -6.50
C SER A 1 -14.70 -2.87 -6.25
N ILE A 2 -13.65 -3.11 -7.01
CA ILE A 2 -12.42 -2.28 -6.95
C ILE A 2 -12.71 -0.84 -7.35
N ASP A 3 -13.54 -0.64 -8.35
CA ASP A 3 -13.93 0.69 -8.82
C ASP A 3 -14.67 1.47 -7.74
N THR A 4 -15.59 0.81 -7.03
CA THR A 4 -16.30 1.41 -5.90
C THR A 4 -15.32 1.76 -4.77
N TRP A 5 -14.42 0.86 -4.44
CA TRP A 5 -13.41 1.09 -3.39
C TRP A 5 -12.45 2.23 -3.75
N LEU A 6 -11.98 2.27 -5.01
CA LEU A 6 -11.16 3.38 -5.52
C LEU A 6 -11.90 4.71 -5.44
N SER A 7 -13.16 4.72 -5.88
CA SER A 7 -14.02 5.90 -5.83
C SER A 7 -14.21 6.38 -4.40
N ASP A 8 -14.53 5.47 -3.47
CA ASP A 8 -14.72 5.79 -2.06
C ASP A 8 -13.43 6.30 -1.42
N THR A 9 -12.29 5.69 -1.73
CA THR A 9 -10.98 6.13 -1.25
C THR A 9 -10.67 7.53 -1.76
N MET A 10 -10.91 7.83 -3.02
CA MET A 10 -10.69 9.14 -3.61
C MET A 10 -11.65 10.19 -3.03
N ILE A 11 -12.89 9.83 -2.75
CA ILE A 11 -13.87 10.72 -2.10
C ILE A 11 -13.41 11.05 -0.67
N ILE A 12 -12.95 10.06 0.08
CA ILE A 12 -12.42 10.28 1.44
C ILE A 12 -11.23 11.24 1.39
N TYR A 13 -10.27 11.02 0.51
CA TYR A 13 -9.11 11.90 0.38
C TYR A 13 -9.48 13.30 -0.09
N ASN A 14 -10.40 13.45 -1.04
CA ASN A 14 -10.84 14.76 -1.54
C ASN A 14 -11.68 15.55 -0.53
N SER A 15 -12.42 14.87 0.32
CA SER A 15 -13.24 15.50 1.36
C SER A 15 -12.50 15.72 2.68
N PHE A 16 -11.25 15.22 2.76
CA PHE A 16 -10.46 15.23 3.98
C PHE A 16 -10.28 16.60 4.64
N PRO A 17 -10.14 17.73 3.91
CA PRO A 17 -10.11 19.05 4.52
C PRO A 17 -11.45 19.52 5.08
N SER A 18 -12.56 19.09 4.50
CA SER A 18 -13.90 19.55 4.81
C SER A 18 -14.67 18.63 5.76
N LEU A 19 -14.36 17.34 5.74
CA LEU A 19 -14.85 16.40 6.72
C LEU A 19 -13.89 16.44 7.91
N LYS A 20 -14.35 17.01 8.99
CA LYS A 20 -13.79 16.69 10.30
C LYS A 20 -14.01 15.20 10.49
N ASN A 21 -13.11 14.41 9.93
CA ASN A 21 -13.21 12.95 9.94
C ASN A 21 -13.35 12.51 11.40
N ARG A 22 -14.47 11.90 11.74
CA ARG A 22 -14.78 11.43 13.09
C ARG A 22 -13.67 10.54 13.64
N ASP A 23 -13.04 9.74 12.79
CA ASP A 23 -11.96 8.85 13.17
C ASP A 23 -10.66 9.62 13.50
N LEU A 24 -10.36 10.69 12.78
CA LEU A 24 -9.21 11.54 13.10
C LEU A 24 -9.42 12.29 14.40
N ILE A 25 -10.62 12.84 14.62
CA ILE A 25 -10.96 13.50 15.87
C ILE A 25 -10.88 12.51 17.04
N ARG A 26 -11.34 11.27 16.83
CA ARG A 26 -11.22 10.23 17.84
C ARG A 26 -9.76 9.91 18.15
N ARG A 27 -8.93 9.69 17.13
CA ARG A 27 -7.49 9.40 17.27
C ARG A 27 -6.74 10.55 17.93
N GLU A 28 -7.11 11.80 17.62
CA GLU A 28 -6.54 12.96 18.29
C GLU A 28 -6.92 13.00 19.78
N ARG A 29 -8.18 12.73 20.12
CA ARG A 29 -8.63 12.62 21.52
C ARG A 29 -7.94 11.49 22.28
N GLU A 30 -7.61 10.40 21.59
CA GLU A 30 -6.87 9.26 22.13
C GLU A 30 -5.35 9.50 22.16
N GLY A 31 -4.87 10.66 21.74
CA GLY A 31 -3.45 11.03 21.73
C GLY A 31 -2.61 10.29 20.70
N MET A 32 -3.24 9.63 19.71
CA MET A 32 -2.54 8.84 18.71
C MET A 32 -1.97 9.66 17.56
N VAL A 33 -2.64 10.77 17.20
CA VAL A 33 -2.20 11.70 16.13
C VAL A 33 -2.70 13.11 16.45
N SER A 34 -1.96 14.13 16.01
CA SER A 34 -2.45 15.50 15.96
C SER A 34 -3.07 15.75 14.59
N VAL A 35 -4.24 16.40 14.53
CA VAL A 35 -4.88 16.79 13.25
C VAL A 35 -3.99 17.76 12.48
N SER A 36 -3.18 18.56 13.18
CA SER A 36 -2.20 19.48 12.56
C SER A 36 -1.08 18.75 11.83
N ASP A 37 -0.78 17.49 12.19
CA ASP A 37 0.28 16.70 11.57
C ASP A 37 -0.21 15.93 10.33
N VAL A 38 -1.51 15.96 10.06
CA VAL A 38 -2.10 15.30 8.90
C VAL A 38 -2.02 16.23 7.70
N ARG A 39 -1.12 15.90 6.77
CA ARG A 39 -1.03 16.61 5.50
C ARG A 39 -2.25 16.32 4.64
N VAL A 40 -2.95 17.38 4.26
CA VAL A 40 -4.05 17.30 3.30
C VAL A 40 -3.46 17.38 1.89
N LEU A 41 -3.72 16.36 1.08
CA LEU A 41 -3.31 16.32 -0.31
C LEU A 41 -4.39 16.91 -1.21
N SER A 42 -3.97 17.66 -2.24
CA SER A 42 -4.87 18.08 -3.32
C SER A 42 -5.24 16.89 -4.20
N LYS A 43 -6.31 17.06 -4.99
CA LYS A 43 -6.71 16.04 -5.99
C LYS A 43 -5.58 15.72 -6.96
N ASP A 44 -4.85 16.73 -7.42
CA ASP A 44 -3.75 16.56 -8.37
C ASP A 44 -2.57 15.83 -7.72
N GLU A 45 -2.24 16.15 -6.48
CA GLU A 45 -1.20 15.43 -5.72
C GLU A 45 -1.56 13.95 -5.52
N ILE A 46 -2.81 13.64 -5.19
CA ILE A 46 -3.29 12.25 -5.05
C ILE A 46 -3.18 11.52 -6.39
N MET A 47 -3.58 12.16 -7.48
CA MET A 47 -3.50 11.57 -8.82
C MET A 47 -2.05 11.29 -9.22
N ASP A 48 -1.12 12.19 -8.94
CA ASP A 48 0.30 12.01 -9.20
C ASP A 48 0.88 10.84 -8.42
N ILE A 49 0.59 10.75 -7.12
CA ILE A 49 1.00 9.64 -6.26
C ILE A 49 0.45 8.31 -6.80
N PHE A 50 -0.83 8.30 -7.18
CA PHE A 50 -1.48 7.12 -7.75
C PHE A 50 -0.80 6.66 -9.04
N LEU A 51 -0.55 7.56 -9.98
CA LEU A 51 0.09 7.22 -11.25
C LEU A 51 1.52 6.72 -11.05
N ILE A 52 2.27 7.33 -10.14
CA ILE A 52 3.61 6.88 -9.76
C ILE A 52 3.55 5.46 -9.21
N ALA A 53 2.63 5.20 -8.28
CA ALA A 53 2.44 3.88 -7.69
C ALA A 53 2.11 2.82 -8.74
N MET A 54 1.23 3.12 -9.68
CA MET A 54 0.83 2.19 -10.75
C MET A 54 2.02 1.85 -11.68
N ARG A 55 2.79 2.85 -12.08
CA ARG A 55 3.99 2.63 -12.92
C ARG A 55 5.05 1.81 -12.19
N ARG A 56 5.31 2.11 -10.93
CA ARG A 56 6.28 1.40 -10.10
C ARG A 56 5.85 -0.05 -9.83
N ALA A 57 4.58 -0.27 -9.52
CA ALA A 57 4.04 -1.61 -9.36
C ALA A 57 4.16 -2.45 -10.64
N ARG A 58 3.89 -1.86 -11.79
CA ARG A 58 4.07 -2.52 -13.09
C ARG A 58 5.54 -2.90 -13.32
N LYS A 59 6.48 -2.02 -13.01
CA LYS A 59 7.92 -2.31 -13.13
C LYS A 59 8.37 -3.41 -12.19
N MET A 60 7.89 -3.41 -10.93
CA MET A 60 8.28 -4.40 -9.93
C MET A 60 7.66 -5.77 -10.16
N PHE A 61 6.38 -5.82 -10.43
CA PHE A 61 5.58 -7.05 -10.37
C PHE A 61 5.03 -7.51 -11.73
N GLY A 62 5.14 -6.68 -12.77
CA GLY A 62 4.60 -7.00 -14.09
C GLY A 62 3.08 -7.26 -14.05
N ASP A 63 2.66 -8.37 -14.65
CA ASP A 63 1.25 -8.78 -14.69
C ASP A 63 0.70 -9.29 -13.34
N HIS A 64 1.57 -9.52 -12.35
CA HIS A 64 1.20 -9.95 -11.01
C HIS A 64 1.02 -8.78 -10.03
N ALA A 65 1.09 -7.53 -10.48
CA ALA A 65 0.89 -6.37 -9.63
C ALA A 65 -0.43 -6.47 -8.84
N PHE A 66 -0.34 -6.23 -7.52
CA PHE A 66 -1.48 -6.27 -6.58
C PHE A 66 -2.19 -7.62 -6.47
N ARG A 67 -1.50 -8.70 -6.80
CA ARG A 67 -2.06 -10.05 -6.83
C ARG A 67 -1.29 -10.98 -5.90
N LYS A 68 -1.95 -12.03 -5.42
CA LYS A 68 -1.31 -13.09 -4.62
C LYS A 68 -0.50 -14.06 -5.47
N SER A 69 -0.34 -13.80 -6.75
CA SER A 69 0.41 -14.62 -7.69
C SER A 69 1.75 -13.98 -8.04
N TYR A 70 2.73 -14.80 -8.41
CA TYR A 70 4.08 -14.36 -8.80
C TYR A 70 4.73 -15.37 -9.77
N GLY A 71 5.80 -14.96 -10.40
CA GLY A 71 6.61 -15.81 -11.29
C GLY A 71 5.81 -16.39 -12.45
N ASN A 72 5.86 -17.69 -12.63
CA ASN A 72 5.15 -18.42 -13.68
C ASN A 72 3.74 -18.87 -13.29
N MET A 73 3.26 -18.46 -12.11
CA MET A 73 1.91 -18.78 -11.68
C MET A 73 0.88 -18.16 -12.61
N ARG A 74 -0.28 -18.81 -12.73
CA ARG A 74 -1.45 -18.18 -13.33
C ARG A 74 -1.81 -16.91 -12.57
N ARG A 75 -2.07 -15.85 -13.29
CA ARG A 75 -2.48 -14.55 -12.73
C ARG A 75 -3.79 -14.68 -11.93
N ARG A 76 -3.73 -14.30 -10.66
CA ARG A 76 -4.91 -14.26 -9.77
C ARG A 76 -5.60 -12.89 -9.84
N PRO A 77 -6.85 -12.78 -9.35
CA PRO A 77 -7.53 -11.49 -9.23
C PRO A 77 -6.74 -10.48 -8.40
N ILE A 78 -6.98 -9.20 -8.65
CA ILE A 78 -6.42 -8.11 -7.84
C ILE A 78 -6.94 -8.24 -6.39
N ASN A 79 -6.01 -8.14 -5.45
CA ASN A 79 -6.31 -8.10 -4.02
C ASN A 79 -6.34 -6.65 -3.54
N LYS A 80 -7.45 -6.25 -2.93
CA LYS A 80 -7.65 -4.85 -2.47
C LYS A 80 -6.60 -4.41 -1.45
N CYS A 81 -6.22 -5.29 -0.54
CA CYS A 81 -5.24 -4.96 0.51
C CYS A 81 -3.84 -4.77 -0.07
N LEU A 82 -3.45 -5.61 -1.03
CA LEU A 82 -2.19 -5.42 -1.75
C LEU A 82 -2.21 -4.16 -2.62
N PHE A 83 -3.34 -3.86 -3.25
CA PHE A 83 -3.50 -2.62 -4.00
C PHE A 83 -3.34 -1.39 -3.12
N GLU A 84 -4.02 -1.34 -1.98
CA GLU A 84 -3.93 -0.25 -1.01
C GLU A 84 -2.49 -0.11 -0.47
N THR A 85 -1.94 -1.19 0.05
CA THR A 85 -0.64 -1.16 0.73
C THR A 85 0.49 -0.81 -0.23
N TRP A 86 0.55 -1.45 -1.39
CA TRP A 86 1.55 -1.13 -2.41
C TRP A 86 1.32 0.24 -3.04
N GLY A 87 0.08 0.66 -3.20
CA GLY A 87 -0.25 2.00 -3.66
C GLY A 87 0.35 3.08 -2.77
N VAL A 88 0.22 2.92 -1.46
CA VAL A 88 0.81 3.85 -0.48
C VAL A 88 2.34 3.75 -0.45
N LEU A 89 2.89 2.55 -0.33
CA LEU A 89 4.33 2.35 -0.19
C LEU A 89 5.09 2.80 -1.43
N LEU A 90 4.67 2.40 -2.62
CA LEU A 90 5.33 2.79 -3.86
C LEU A 90 5.05 4.24 -4.25
N GLY A 91 3.86 4.74 -3.97
CA GLY A 91 3.50 6.11 -4.31
C GLY A 91 4.26 7.17 -3.50
N ASN A 92 4.58 6.87 -2.25
CA ASN A 92 5.29 7.78 -1.35
C ASN A 92 6.80 7.53 -1.26
N MET A 93 7.30 6.48 -1.89
CA MET A 93 8.74 6.18 -1.92
C MET A 93 9.50 7.22 -2.74
N SER A 94 10.68 7.64 -2.28
CA SER A 94 11.54 8.52 -3.07
C SER A 94 12.01 7.83 -4.35
N ASP A 95 12.37 8.62 -5.36
CA ASP A 95 12.92 8.09 -6.62
C ASP A 95 14.22 7.31 -6.37
N MET A 96 15.04 7.79 -5.44
CA MET A 96 16.29 7.13 -5.08
C MET A 96 16.04 5.76 -4.46
N ASP A 97 15.12 5.65 -3.51
CA ASP A 97 14.77 4.38 -2.87
C ASP A 97 14.12 3.42 -3.85
N PHE A 98 13.25 3.92 -4.73
CA PHE A 98 12.68 3.07 -5.77
C PHE A 98 13.74 2.54 -6.73
N THR A 99 14.71 3.37 -7.12
CA THR A 99 15.83 2.93 -7.97
C THR A 99 16.64 1.82 -7.29
N LYS A 100 16.97 1.97 -6.01
CA LYS A 100 17.66 0.94 -5.23
C LYS A 100 16.84 -0.36 -5.18
N LEU A 101 15.56 -0.25 -4.89
CA LEU A 101 14.66 -1.41 -4.85
C LEU A 101 14.59 -2.11 -6.19
N PHE A 102 14.46 -1.37 -7.28
CA PHE A 102 14.36 -1.91 -8.63
C PHE A 102 15.65 -2.59 -9.10
N VAL A 103 16.81 -2.05 -8.75
CA VAL A 103 18.11 -2.70 -9.02
C VAL A 103 18.19 -4.08 -8.37
N HIS A 104 17.62 -4.25 -7.19
CA HIS A 104 17.58 -5.52 -6.45
C HIS A 104 16.26 -6.29 -6.64
N ARG A 105 15.56 -6.03 -7.75
CA ARG A 105 14.21 -6.57 -7.98
C ARG A 105 14.14 -8.09 -7.82
N ASN A 106 15.12 -8.82 -8.34
CA ASN A 106 15.09 -10.29 -8.28
C ASN A 106 15.17 -10.82 -6.84
N GLN A 107 16.11 -10.29 -6.05
CA GLN A 107 16.24 -10.67 -4.64
C GLN A 107 15.01 -10.25 -3.83
N PHE A 108 14.50 -9.05 -4.11
CA PHE A 108 13.27 -8.58 -3.50
C PHE A 108 12.08 -9.50 -3.81
N MET A 109 11.94 -9.94 -5.05
CA MET A 109 10.86 -10.85 -5.46
C MET A 109 10.97 -12.21 -4.77
N ASP A 110 12.17 -12.72 -4.50
CA ASP A 110 12.37 -13.94 -3.73
C ASP A 110 11.83 -13.78 -2.29
N ASP A 111 12.14 -12.67 -1.64
CA ASP A 111 11.60 -12.37 -0.29
C ASP A 111 10.09 -12.15 -0.31
N TYR A 112 9.59 -11.43 -1.30
CA TYR A 112 8.17 -11.13 -1.42
C TYR A 112 7.35 -12.40 -1.72
N SER A 113 7.84 -13.30 -2.56
CA SER A 113 7.18 -14.58 -2.82
C SER A 113 7.04 -15.44 -1.57
N LYS A 114 8.08 -15.46 -0.71
CA LYS A 114 8.01 -16.14 0.59
C LYS A 114 6.94 -15.50 1.50
N LEU A 115 6.83 -14.16 1.47
CA LEU A 115 5.81 -13.46 2.23
C LEU A 115 4.40 -13.78 1.72
N LEU A 116 4.22 -13.89 0.40
CA LEU A 116 2.93 -14.30 -0.20
C LEU A 116 2.54 -15.75 0.14
N ASP A 117 3.49 -16.57 0.56
CA ASP A 117 3.27 -17.94 1.05
C ASP A 117 3.17 -18.02 2.59
N ASP A 118 3.41 -16.90 3.30
CA ASP A 118 3.29 -16.83 4.76
C ASP A 118 1.83 -16.76 5.18
N GLU A 119 1.40 -17.69 6.04
CA GLU A 119 0.01 -17.80 6.46
C GLU A 119 -0.51 -16.54 7.16
N LYS A 120 0.28 -15.94 8.05
CA LYS A 120 -0.13 -14.75 8.80
C LYS A 120 -0.32 -13.55 7.86
N PHE A 121 0.57 -13.39 6.89
CA PHE A 121 0.45 -12.35 5.89
C PHE A 121 -0.78 -12.55 4.99
N ILE A 122 -1.01 -13.78 4.53
CA ILE A 122 -2.19 -14.12 3.71
C ILE A 122 -3.49 -13.86 4.47
N ILE A 123 -3.56 -14.18 5.75
CA ILE A 123 -4.74 -13.84 6.57
C ILE A 123 -4.93 -12.32 6.64
N ALA A 124 -3.86 -11.57 6.85
CA ALA A 124 -3.91 -10.11 6.96
C ALA A 124 -4.36 -9.40 5.67
N ILE A 125 -4.22 -10.03 4.52
CA ILE A 125 -4.68 -9.49 3.23
C ILE A 125 -5.95 -10.14 2.69
N SER A 126 -6.56 -11.07 3.42
CA SER A 126 -7.72 -11.84 2.95
C SER A 126 -8.91 -11.79 3.89
N ARG A 127 -8.81 -12.38 5.07
CA ARG A 127 -9.94 -12.61 5.97
C ARG A 127 -10.22 -11.44 6.91
N ASP A 128 -9.24 -11.06 7.67
CA ASP A 128 -9.35 -10.03 8.72
C ASP A 128 -8.72 -8.70 8.28
N SER A 129 -8.82 -8.40 7.02
CA SER A 129 -8.05 -7.33 6.37
C SER A 129 -8.34 -5.92 6.90
N MET A 130 -9.52 -5.70 7.49
CA MET A 130 -9.91 -4.39 8.02
C MET A 130 -9.51 -4.18 9.49
N ARG A 131 -9.05 -5.22 10.19
CA ARG A 131 -8.58 -5.08 11.57
C ARG A 131 -7.32 -4.21 11.63
N PRO A 132 -7.20 -3.28 12.58
CA PRO A 132 -5.99 -2.45 12.73
C PRO A 132 -4.70 -3.27 12.83
N SER A 133 -4.74 -4.43 13.51
CA SER A 133 -3.61 -5.35 13.61
C SER A 133 -3.20 -5.95 12.27
N SER A 134 -4.16 -6.27 11.41
CA SER A 134 -3.89 -6.78 10.05
C SER A 134 -3.30 -5.70 9.15
N VAL A 135 -3.83 -4.48 9.23
CA VAL A 135 -3.28 -3.32 8.51
C VAL A 135 -1.84 -3.08 8.92
N ALA A 136 -1.56 -3.02 10.23
CA ALA A 136 -0.21 -2.84 10.75
C ALA A 136 0.73 -3.95 10.30
N LEU A 137 0.30 -5.21 10.36
CA LEU A 137 1.12 -6.36 10.01
C LEU A 137 1.57 -6.31 8.55
N ARG A 138 0.65 -6.04 7.61
CA ARG A 138 1.03 -6.00 6.19
C ARG A 138 1.99 -4.86 5.86
N TYR A 139 1.82 -3.67 6.47
CA TYR A 139 2.78 -2.58 6.32
C TYR A 139 4.14 -2.92 6.92
N ILE A 140 4.19 -3.41 8.15
CA ILE A 140 5.44 -3.77 8.82
C ILE A 140 6.21 -4.83 8.03
N LYS A 141 5.53 -5.88 7.56
CA LYS A 141 6.16 -6.96 6.80
C LYS A 141 6.72 -6.48 5.46
N LEU A 142 5.95 -5.68 4.73
CA LEU A 142 6.40 -5.14 3.44
C LEU A 142 7.51 -4.11 3.61
N GLU A 143 7.40 -3.20 4.57
CA GLU A 143 8.46 -2.23 4.86
C GLU A 143 9.76 -2.92 5.29
N TYR A 144 9.67 -4.01 6.05
CA TYR A 144 10.84 -4.78 6.47
C TYR A 144 11.62 -5.30 5.26
N ILE A 145 10.96 -5.93 4.29
CA ILE A 145 11.64 -6.43 3.09
C ILE A 145 12.11 -5.30 2.16
N ILE A 146 11.39 -4.19 2.08
CA ILE A 146 11.81 -3.01 1.31
C ILE A 146 13.11 -2.44 1.88
N LYS A 147 13.19 -2.26 3.19
CA LYS A 147 14.37 -1.68 3.87
C LYS A 147 15.64 -2.48 3.65
N LYS A 148 15.55 -3.79 3.44
CA LYS A 148 16.74 -4.62 3.10
C LYS A 148 17.45 -4.14 1.84
N TYR A 149 16.74 -3.50 0.93
CA TYR A 149 17.24 -3.11 -0.39
C TYR A 149 17.35 -1.61 -0.60
N THR A 150 16.87 -0.80 0.34
CA THR A 150 16.85 0.66 0.23
C THR A 150 17.75 1.38 1.23
N LEU A 151 18.22 0.66 2.24
CA LEU A 151 19.19 1.21 3.21
C LEU A 151 20.59 1.30 2.65
#